data_37a994702c45096ed867d9ed594cfae0
#
_entry.id   37a994702c45096ed867d9ed594cfae0
#
_cell.length_a   1.000
_cell.length_b   1.000
_cell.length_c   1.000
_cell.angle_alpha   90.00
_cell.angle_beta   90.00
_cell.angle_gamma   90.00
#
_symmetry.space_group_name_H-M   'P 1'
#
loop_
_entity.id
_entity.type
_entity.pdbx_description
1 polymer ?
#
loop_
_entity_poly.entity_id
_entity_poly.type
_entity_poly.pdbx_seq_one_letter_code
_entity_poly.pdbx_strand_id
1 'polypeptide(L)'
;EGKFLTENIETEGWRFGKGDEHADQVLKRGIREISSMTPVMELVCAYMNSDEFVGVMRRLTGIPDLVADWGFEGGGFHVTYPGGKLEIHHDFNYKDDMGPQRMYRKVNVLIYLNEEWEKEWGGSLELWTKELNGPFKTIDLLYNRAVVFNIENAPHGHPEPLTCPLKESRRSLAFYYYSPTPPDNQLYDRAYWLRDNKLV
;
A
#
# COMPACT_ATOMS: atom_id res chain seq x y z
N GLU A 1 9.52 10.41 17.13
CA GLU A 1 8.12 10.43 16.66
C GLU A 1 7.62 9.04 16.26
N GLY A 2 8.39 8.18 15.59
CA GLY A 2 7.99 6.83 15.23
C GLY A 2 7.67 5.92 16.42
N LYS A 3 8.32 6.10 17.59
CA LYS A 3 8.02 5.36 18.82
C LYS A 3 6.69 5.76 19.47
N PHE A 4 6.33 7.04 19.38
CA PHE A 4 5.09 7.57 19.94
C PHE A 4 3.86 7.01 19.24
N LEU A 5 3.98 6.68 17.93
CA LEU A 5 2.92 6.11 17.13
C LEU A 5 2.60 4.65 17.49
N THR A 6 3.57 3.89 17.99
CA THR A 6 3.36 2.47 18.33
C THR A 6 2.74 2.25 19.70
N GLU A 7 2.98 3.14 20.67
CA GLU A 7 2.51 2.94 22.07
C GLU A 7 1.07 3.43 22.32
N ASN A 8 0.57 4.39 21.52
CA ASN A 8 -0.75 5.00 21.73
C ASN A 8 -1.84 4.55 20.75
N ILE A 9 -1.52 3.72 19.76
CA ILE A 9 -2.46 3.32 18.70
C ILE A 9 -3.05 1.91 18.94
N GLU A 10 -2.71 1.25 20.01
CA GLU A 10 -3.21 -0.12 20.27
C GLU A 10 -4.72 -0.19 20.57
N THR A 11 -5.43 0.92 20.75
CA THR A 11 -6.80 0.91 21.25
C THR A 11 -7.88 1.40 20.29
N GLU A 12 -7.59 2.26 19.30
CA GLU A 12 -8.63 2.78 18.42
C GLU A 12 -8.17 2.90 16.96
N GLY A 13 -9.00 2.43 16.03
CA GLY A 13 -8.80 2.63 14.58
C GLY A 13 -8.01 1.54 13.84
N TRP A 14 -7.36 0.61 14.53
CA TRP A 14 -6.68 -0.49 13.88
C TRP A 14 -7.68 -1.51 13.33
N ARG A 15 -7.68 -1.67 12.03
CA ARG A 15 -8.32 -2.82 11.38
C ARG A 15 -7.23 -3.81 11.01
N PHE A 16 -7.32 -5.02 11.56
CA PHE A 16 -6.71 -6.16 10.90
C PHE A 16 -7.32 -6.19 9.50
N GLY A 17 -6.50 -6.23 8.46
CA GLY A 17 -7.02 -6.71 7.18
C GLY A 17 -7.80 -7.99 7.50
N LYS A 18 -8.90 -8.28 6.80
CA LYS A 18 -9.65 -9.55 6.97
C LYS A 18 -8.78 -10.81 6.85
N GLY A 19 -7.46 -10.64 6.82
CA GLY A 19 -6.41 -11.60 6.59
C GLY A 19 -5.76 -12.23 7.79
N ASP A 20 -6.16 -11.93 9.03
CA ASP A 20 -5.64 -12.72 10.16
C ASP A 20 -6.11 -14.19 10.13
N GLU A 21 -7.16 -14.46 9.36
CA GLU A 21 -7.61 -15.83 9.04
C GLU A 21 -6.99 -16.37 7.75
N HIS A 22 -6.27 -15.55 6.96
CA HIS A 22 -5.70 -15.93 5.68
C HIS A 22 -4.17 -15.79 5.71
N ALA A 23 -3.48 -16.82 5.29
CA ALA A 23 -2.02 -16.88 5.19
C ALA A 23 -1.38 -15.78 4.31
N ASP A 24 -2.17 -14.93 3.66
CA ASP A 24 -1.77 -13.95 2.66
C ASP A 24 -1.32 -12.60 3.25
N GLN A 25 -1.89 -12.22 4.41
CA GLN A 25 -1.51 -11.02 5.17
C GLN A 25 -1.27 -11.39 6.64
N VAL A 26 -0.05 -11.67 6.99
CA VAL A 26 0.30 -12.09 8.35
C VAL A 26 0.83 -10.91 9.14
N LEU A 27 0.31 -10.70 10.35
CA LEU A 27 0.76 -9.67 11.31
C LEU A 27 0.86 -8.26 10.69
N LYS A 28 -0.02 -7.95 9.75
CA LYS A 28 -0.14 -6.63 9.11
C LYS A 28 -1.40 -5.93 9.60
N ARG A 29 -1.25 -4.66 9.98
CA ARG A 29 -2.35 -3.79 10.41
C ARG A 29 -2.34 -2.50 9.61
N GLY A 30 -3.49 -1.81 9.57
CA GLY A 30 -3.62 -0.52 8.91
C GLY A 30 -4.59 0.43 9.60
N ILE A 31 -4.35 1.72 9.48
CA ILE A 31 -5.26 2.80 9.84
C ILE A 31 -5.60 3.55 8.57
N ARG A 32 -6.87 3.60 8.22
CA ARG A 32 -7.39 4.35 7.07
C ARG A 32 -8.17 5.60 7.48
N GLU A 33 -8.65 5.65 8.71
CA GLU A 33 -9.44 6.78 9.21
C GLU A 33 -8.50 7.91 9.63
N ILE A 34 -8.53 9.03 8.90
CA ILE A 34 -7.63 10.17 9.13
C ILE A 34 -7.76 10.67 10.57
N SER A 35 -8.97 10.73 11.13
CA SER A 35 -9.22 11.16 12.50
C SER A 35 -8.56 10.30 13.58
N SER A 36 -8.12 9.09 13.22
CA SER A 36 -7.37 8.18 14.10
C SER A 36 -5.84 8.29 13.89
N MET A 37 -5.40 9.20 13.02
CA MET A 37 -3.99 9.45 12.75
C MET A 37 -3.47 10.60 13.62
N THR A 38 -2.14 10.72 13.69
CA THR A 38 -1.54 11.89 14.35
C THR A 38 -1.72 13.14 13.47
N PRO A 39 -1.69 14.37 14.05
CA PRO A 39 -1.83 15.60 13.27
C PRO A 39 -0.82 15.73 12.11
N VAL A 40 0.40 15.21 12.28
CA VAL A 40 1.40 15.21 11.21
C VAL A 40 1.01 14.25 10.10
N MET A 41 0.49 13.06 10.43
CA MET A 41 0.01 12.12 9.43
C MET A 41 -1.22 12.64 8.69
N GLU A 42 -2.14 13.30 9.39
CA GLU A 42 -3.29 13.98 8.77
C GLU A 42 -2.83 15.00 7.74
N LEU A 43 -1.84 15.84 8.09
CA LEU A 43 -1.25 16.83 7.18
C LEU A 43 -0.63 16.17 5.94
N VAL A 44 0.13 15.10 6.12
CA VAL A 44 0.73 14.36 5.01
C VAL A 44 -0.36 13.76 4.13
N CYS A 45 -1.37 13.12 4.71
CA CYS A 45 -2.50 12.55 3.98
C CYS A 45 -3.27 13.62 3.20
N ALA A 46 -3.54 14.76 3.82
CA ALA A 46 -4.21 15.89 3.17
C ALA A 46 -3.38 16.43 1.99
N TYR A 47 -2.07 16.61 2.17
CA TYR A 47 -1.19 17.05 1.09
C TYR A 47 -1.11 16.05 -0.06
N MET A 48 -0.92 14.77 0.23
CA MET A 48 -0.83 13.72 -0.78
C MET A 48 -2.13 13.58 -1.60
N ASN A 49 -3.27 13.92 -1.01
CA ASN A 49 -4.57 13.90 -1.70
C ASN A 49 -4.99 15.28 -2.25
N SER A 50 -4.17 16.32 -2.06
CA SER A 50 -4.46 17.67 -2.58
C SER A 50 -4.38 17.74 -4.11
N ASP A 51 -5.09 18.71 -4.69
CA ASP A 51 -5.02 18.97 -6.14
C ASP A 51 -3.59 19.31 -6.60
N GLU A 52 -2.79 19.95 -5.73
CA GLU A 52 -1.39 20.26 -5.99
C GLU A 52 -0.57 18.99 -6.19
N PHE A 53 -0.63 18.05 -5.25
CA PHE A 53 0.12 16.78 -5.35
C PHE A 53 -0.44 15.88 -6.44
N VAL A 54 -1.75 15.79 -6.60
CA VAL A 54 -2.39 15.07 -7.72
C VAL A 54 -1.94 15.64 -9.05
N GLY A 55 -1.77 16.97 -9.16
CA GLY A 55 -1.19 17.63 -10.33
C GLY A 55 0.25 17.19 -10.60
N VAL A 56 1.06 16.96 -9.55
CA VAL A 56 2.41 16.35 -9.70
C VAL A 56 2.28 14.94 -10.24
N MET A 57 1.39 14.13 -9.68
CA MET A 57 1.17 12.75 -10.12
C MET A 57 0.70 12.66 -11.57
N ARG A 58 -0.20 13.52 -12.00
CA ARG A 58 -0.65 13.61 -13.40
C ARG A 58 0.52 13.87 -14.36
N ARG A 59 1.41 14.80 -14.01
CA ARG A 59 2.62 15.09 -14.82
C ARG A 59 3.61 13.93 -14.82
N LEU A 60 3.82 13.29 -13.66
CA LEU A 60 4.78 12.19 -13.52
C LEU A 60 4.34 10.94 -14.28
N THR A 61 3.05 10.63 -14.25
CA THR A 61 2.49 9.40 -14.82
C THR A 61 1.97 9.56 -16.24
N GLY A 62 1.74 10.79 -16.69
CA GLY A 62 1.09 11.07 -17.98
C GLY A 62 -0.41 10.78 -17.99
N ILE A 63 -1.04 10.52 -16.84
CA ILE A 63 -2.48 10.26 -16.70
C ILE A 63 -3.16 11.57 -16.27
N PRO A 64 -3.86 12.29 -17.18
CA PRO A 64 -4.30 13.67 -16.92
C PRO A 64 -5.51 13.79 -15.99
N ASP A 65 -6.26 12.71 -15.83
CA ASP A 65 -7.54 12.65 -15.11
C ASP A 65 -7.45 11.89 -13.79
N LEU A 66 -6.23 11.75 -13.23
CA LEU A 66 -6.06 11.15 -11.90
C LEU A 66 -6.80 11.95 -10.81
N VAL A 67 -7.40 11.22 -9.88
CA VAL A 67 -7.98 11.73 -8.65
C VAL A 67 -7.49 10.91 -7.45
N ALA A 68 -7.44 11.52 -6.28
CA ALA A 68 -7.04 10.86 -5.05
C ALA A 68 -8.21 10.09 -4.40
N ASP A 69 -7.91 9.00 -3.70
CA ASP A 69 -8.86 8.28 -2.85
C ASP A 69 -8.85 8.86 -1.42
N TRP A 70 -9.86 9.64 -1.08
CA TRP A 70 -10.05 10.16 0.27
C TRP A 70 -10.64 9.12 1.25
N GLY A 71 -11.14 8.00 0.75
CA GLY A 71 -11.63 6.88 1.56
C GLY A 71 -10.52 5.97 2.10
N PHE A 72 -9.32 6.07 1.56
CA PHE A 72 -8.15 5.25 1.93
C PHE A 72 -8.45 3.75 1.97
N GLU A 73 -9.35 3.25 1.12
CA GLU A 73 -9.66 1.83 1.11
C GLU A 73 -8.44 1.01 0.67
N GLY A 74 -7.96 0.16 1.60
CA GLY A 74 -6.71 -0.59 1.44
C GLY A 74 -5.44 0.25 1.59
N GLY A 75 -5.56 1.59 1.70
CA GLY A 75 -4.48 2.55 1.90
C GLY A 75 -4.36 3.04 3.34
N GLY A 76 -3.74 4.21 3.52
CA GLY A 76 -3.48 4.82 4.81
C GLY A 76 -2.16 4.39 5.44
N PHE A 77 -2.09 4.34 6.77
CA PHE A 77 -0.90 3.92 7.49
C PHE A 77 -0.87 2.41 7.70
N HIS A 78 0.20 1.77 7.31
CA HIS A 78 0.40 0.33 7.41
C HIS A 78 1.57 -0.01 8.31
N VAL A 79 1.38 -1.04 9.16
CA VAL A 79 2.42 -1.64 10.00
C VAL A 79 2.43 -3.15 9.79
N THR A 80 3.62 -3.71 9.56
CA THR A 80 3.85 -5.16 9.58
C THR A 80 4.83 -5.47 10.70
N TYR A 81 4.45 -6.37 11.60
CA TYR A 81 5.24 -6.76 12.76
C TYR A 81 6.23 -7.88 12.44
N PRO A 82 7.21 -8.17 13.33
CA PRO A 82 8.12 -9.30 13.16
C PRO A 82 7.39 -10.62 12.89
N GLY A 83 7.87 -11.41 11.94
CA GLY A 83 7.20 -12.62 11.44
C GLY A 83 6.07 -12.35 10.45
N GLY A 84 5.68 -11.09 10.28
CA GLY A 84 4.63 -10.69 9.35
C GLY A 84 5.09 -10.61 7.92
N LYS A 85 4.14 -10.76 7.00
CA LYS A 85 4.38 -10.71 5.55
C LYS A 85 3.13 -10.26 4.80
N LEU A 86 3.31 -9.95 3.54
CA LEU A 86 2.24 -9.66 2.58
C LEU A 86 2.54 -10.43 1.30
N GLU A 87 1.75 -11.45 1.01
CA GLU A 87 1.94 -12.26 -0.19
C GLU A 87 1.83 -11.42 -1.47
N ILE A 88 2.41 -11.93 -2.54
CA ILE A 88 2.30 -11.31 -3.85
C ILE A 88 0.84 -11.35 -4.28
N HIS A 89 0.32 -10.20 -4.67
CA HIS A 89 -1.08 -10.05 -5.03
C HIS A 89 -1.30 -9.00 -6.12
N HIS A 90 -2.41 -9.13 -6.82
CA HIS A 90 -3.05 -8.04 -7.52
C HIS A 90 -4.00 -7.31 -6.57
N ASP A 91 -3.93 -6.00 -6.55
CA ASP A 91 -4.92 -5.18 -5.86
C ASP A 91 -6.28 -5.22 -6.57
N PHE A 92 -7.37 -4.93 -5.83
CA PHE A 92 -8.60 -4.48 -6.48
C PHE A 92 -8.29 -3.22 -7.29
N ASN A 93 -8.87 -3.11 -8.46
CA ASN A 93 -8.47 -2.06 -9.41
C ASN A 93 -9.64 -1.18 -9.88
N TYR A 94 -10.81 -1.24 -9.22
CA TYR A 94 -11.91 -0.30 -9.44
C TYR A 94 -12.73 -0.05 -8.18
N LYS A 95 -13.46 1.08 -8.18
CA LYS A 95 -14.42 1.48 -7.15
C LYS A 95 -15.64 2.12 -7.82
N ASP A 96 -16.83 1.89 -7.23
CA ASP A 96 -18.10 2.44 -7.70
C ASP A 96 -18.64 3.57 -6.79
N ASP A 97 -17.92 3.89 -5.71
CA ASP A 97 -18.35 4.83 -4.66
C ASP A 97 -17.56 6.15 -4.64
N MET A 98 -16.73 6.41 -5.66
CA MET A 98 -15.94 7.64 -5.77
C MET A 98 -16.63 8.77 -6.59
N GLY A 99 -17.91 8.60 -6.96
CA GLY A 99 -18.65 9.57 -7.76
C GLY A 99 -19.70 8.92 -8.64
N PRO A 100 -20.19 9.63 -9.69
CA PRO A 100 -21.29 9.16 -10.54
C PRO A 100 -20.90 8.03 -11.50
N GLN A 101 -19.64 7.71 -11.63
CA GLN A 101 -19.13 6.69 -12.54
C GLN A 101 -18.07 5.83 -11.85
N ARG A 102 -17.86 4.63 -12.38
CA ARG A 102 -16.77 3.74 -11.93
C ARG A 102 -15.41 4.42 -12.10
N MET A 103 -14.58 4.29 -11.08
CA MET A 103 -13.21 4.79 -11.07
C MET A 103 -12.23 3.63 -11.02
N TYR A 104 -11.17 3.70 -11.81
CA TYR A 104 -10.18 2.64 -11.94
C TYR A 104 -8.88 3.06 -11.29
N ARG A 105 -8.37 2.23 -10.39
CA ARG A 105 -7.10 2.45 -9.70
C ARG A 105 -5.95 2.30 -10.69
N LYS A 106 -5.13 3.32 -10.79
CA LYS A 106 -4.02 3.39 -11.73
C LYS A 106 -2.67 3.36 -11.06
N VAL A 107 -2.54 4.10 -9.97
CA VAL A 107 -1.23 4.37 -9.37
C VAL A 107 -1.29 4.13 -7.87
N ASN A 108 -0.30 3.41 -7.37
CA ASN A 108 0.03 3.32 -5.96
C ASN A 108 1.24 4.20 -5.64
N VAL A 109 1.19 4.87 -4.51
CA VAL A 109 2.33 5.54 -3.89
C VAL A 109 2.52 4.99 -2.50
N LEU A 110 3.71 4.46 -2.23
CA LEU A 110 4.12 4.01 -0.89
C LEU A 110 5.23 4.92 -0.38
N ILE A 111 5.13 5.36 0.88
CA ILE A 111 6.18 6.13 1.55
C ILE A 111 6.66 5.34 2.76
N TYR A 112 7.95 5.02 2.82
CA TYR A 112 8.53 4.28 3.94
C TYR A 112 8.92 5.22 5.08
N LEU A 113 8.62 4.81 6.32
CA LEU A 113 8.73 5.63 7.52
C LEU A 113 9.76 5.10 8.54
N ASN A 114 10.49 4.05 8.21
CA ASN A 114 11.53 3.50 9.08
C ASN A 114 12.82 4.30 8.92
N GLU A 115 13.24 5.04 9.95
CA GLU A 115 14.51 5.79 9.95
C GLU A 115 15.71 4.86 9.88
N GLU A 116 15.64 3.75 10.62
CA GLU A 116 16.64 2.69 10.59
C GLU A 116 15.96 1.38 10.18
N TRP A 117 16.51 0.71 9.19
CA TRP A 117 16.04 -0.60 8.74
C TRP A 117 17.18 -1.37 8.13
N GLU A 118 17.47 -2.53 8.69
CA GLU A 118 18.49 -3.42 8.15
C GLU A 118 17.90 -4.26 7.02
N LYS A 119 18.63 -4.39 5.93
CA LYS A 119 18.18 -5.12 4.75
C LYS A 119 17.88 -6.60 5.05
N GLU A 120 18.63 -7.17 5.97
CA GLU A 120 18.50 -8.55 6.43
C GLU A 120 17.19 -8.81 7.17
N TRP A 121 16.51 -7.77 7.65
CA TRP A 121 15.21 -7.90 8.27
C TRP A 121 14.08 -8.16 7.24
N GLY A 122 14.37 -8.06 5.96
CA GLY A 122 13.43 -8.31 4.88
C GLY A 122 12.44 -7.16 4.67
N GLY A 123 11.27 -7.45 4.11
CA GLY A 123 10.18 -6.50 3.90
C GLY A 123 10.37 -5.56 2.70
N SER A 124 11.40 -5.76 1.88
CA SER A 124 11.54 -5.06 0.60
C SER A 124 10.31 -5.30 -0.28
N LEU A 125 9.85 -4.25 -0.96
CA LEU A 125 8.73 -4.39 -1.89
C LEU A 125 9.22 -5.13 -3.14
N GLU A 126 8.55 -6.20 -3.49
CA GLU A 126 8.72 -6.89 -4.75
C GLU A 126 7.63 -6.48 -5.74
N LEU A 127 8.05 -6.12 -6.95
CA LEU A 127 7.18 -5.91 -8.10
C LEU A 127 7.41 -7.05 -9.08
N TRP A 128 6.34 -7.75 -9.44
CA TRP A 128 6.36 -8.92 -10.31
C TRP A 128 5.71 -8.61 -11.65
N THR A 129 6.05 -9.36 -12.68
CA THR A 129 5.32 -9.35 -13.95
C THR A 129 4.06 -10.20 -13.85
N LYS A 130 3.14 -10.02 -14.79
CA LYS A 130 1.91 -10.82 -14.86
C LYS A 130 2.14 -12.32 -15.06
N GLU A 131 3.31 -12.70 -15.56
CA GLU A 131 3.73 -14.10 -15.74
C GLU A 131 4.09 -14.79 -14.43
N LEU A 132 4.24 -14.06 -13.33
CA LEU A 132 4.49 -14.53 -11.96
C LEU A 132 5.76 -15.39 -11.82
N ASN A 133 6.76 -15.14 -12.65
CA ASN A 133 8.03 -15.89 -12.67
C ASN A 133 9.09 -15.36 -11.70
N GLY A 134 8.72 -14.49 -10.77
CA GLY A 134 9.59 -13.83 -9.82
C GLY A 134 9.57 -12.31 -9.95
N PRO A 135 10.20 -11.59 -9.01
CA PRO A 135 10.24 -10.14 -9.04
C PRO A 135 11.16 -9.63 -10.16
N PHE A 136 10.66 -8.69 -10.97
CA PHE A 136 11.51 -7.93 -11.89
C PHE A 136 12.20 -6.75 -11.18
N LYS A 137 11.67 -6.35 -10.01
CA LYS A 137 12.22 -5.27 -9.21
C LYS A 137 11.99 -5.54 -7.73
N THR A 138 13.05 -5.41 -6.93
CA THR A 138 13.01 -5.37 -5.48
C THR A 138 13.41 -3.98 -5.01
N ILE A 139 12.65 -3.38 -4.10
CA ILE A 139 12.81 -2.01 -3.61
C ILE A 139 12.98 -2.05 -2.10
N ASP A 140 14.18 -1.72 -1.64
CA ASP A 140 14.52 -1.72 -0.21
C ASP A 140 13.79 -0.59 0.54
N LEU A 141 13.50 -0.83 1.82
CA LEU A 141 12.97 0.17 2.73
C LEU A 141 14.08 1.18 3.05
N LEU A 142 13.97 2.37 2.52
CA LEU A 142 14.79 3.50 2.92
C LEU A 142 13.88 4.58 3.48
N TYR A 143 14.29 5.18 4.59
CA TYR A 143 13.54 6.28 5.20
C TYR A 143 13.20 7.38 4.19
N ASN A 144 11.97 7.84 4.26
CA ASN A 144 11.45 8.90 3.38
C ASN A 144 11.53 8.59 1.86
N ARG A 145 11.68 7.32 1.49
CA ARG A 145 11.58 6.90 0.09
C ARG A 145 10.12 6.80 -0.30
N ALA A 146 9.74 7.48 -1.38
CA ALA A 146 8.47 7.28 -2.06
C ALA A 146 8.67 6.31 -3.24
N VAL A 147 7.78 5.33 -3.36
CA VAL A 147 7.70 4.40 -4.49
C VAL A 147 6.39 4.67 -5.22
N VAL A 148 6.49 5.02 -6.48
CA VAL A 148 5.34 5.25 -7.37
C VAL A 148 5.32 4.16 -8.43
N PHE A 149 4.23 3.44 -8.56
CA PHE A 149 4.11 2.39 -9.57
C PHE A 149 2.68 2.25 -10.09
N ASN A 150 2.58 1.87 -11.37
CA ASN A 150 1.32 1.52 -12.01
C ASN A 150 0.92 0.11 -11.59
N ILE A 151 -0.33 -0.08 -11.17
CA ILE A 151 -0.84 -1.36 -10.67
C ILE A 151 -1.35 -2.30 -11.76
N GLU A 152 -1.59 -1.80 -12.97
CA GLU A 152 -2.30 -2.56 -14.01
C GLU A 152 -1.66 -3.92 -14.34
N ASN A 153 -0.34 -4.02 -14.24
CA ASN A 153 0.39 -5.25 -14.52
C ASN A 153 1.53 -5.49 -13.53
N ALA A 154 1.35 -5.05 -12.28
CA ALA A 154 2.36 -5.14 -11.25
C ALA A 154 1.83 -5.86 -9.99
N PRO A 155 1.70 -7.20 -10.01
CA PRO A 155 1.55 -7.94 -8.77
C PRO A 155 2.70 -7.58 -7.83
N HIS A 156 2.41 -7.42 -6.55
CA HIS A 156 3.39 -6.93 -5.61
C HIS A 156 3.16 -7.43 -4.19
N GLY A 157 4.18 -7.33 -3.36
CA GLY A 157 4.12 -7.72 -1.96
C GLY A 157 5.49 -7.68 -1.30
N HIS A 158 5.58 -8.30 -0.13
CA HIS A 158 6.82 -8.66 0.55
C HIS A 158 6.57 -10.04 1.19
N PRO A 159 6.74 -11.13 0.41
CA PRO A 159 6.24 -12.45 0.76
C PRO A 159 7.03 -13.13 1.87
N GLU A 160 8.27 -12.70 2.11
CA GLU A 160 9.10 -13.29 3.16
C GLU A 160 8.76 -12.69 4.53
N PRO A 161 8.63 -13.52 5.58
CA PRO A 161 8.40 -13.05 6.93
C PRO A 161 9.51 -12.12 7.41
N LEU A 162 9.13 -11.03 8.07
CA LEU A 162 10.07 -10.09 8.66
C LEU A 162 10.87 -10.74 9.79
N THR A 163 12.19 -10.53 9.78
CA THR A 163 13.12 -11.02 10.82
C THR A 163 13.63 -9.91 11.72
N CYS A 164 13.01 -8.74 11.70
CA CYS A 164 13.37 -7.61 12.54
C CYS A 164 13.14 -7.94 14.03
N PRO A 165 13.88 -7.26 14.96
CA PRO A 165 13.66 -7.40 16.40
C PRO A 165 12.22 -7.07 16.82
N LEU A 166 11.74 -7.66 17.92
CA LEU A 166 10.36 -7.49 18.42
C LEU A 166 9.95 -6.03 18.69
N LYS A 167 10.92 -5.16 18.94
CA LYS A 167 10.69 -3.71 19.13
C LYS A 167 10.52 -2.93 17.82
N GLU A 168 10.82 -3.56 16.69
CA GLU A 168 10.75 -2.94 15.36
C GLU A 168 9.50 -3.39 14.60
N SER A 169 9.14 -2.62 13.59
CA SER A 169 8.07 -2.96 12.65
C SER A 169 8.27 -2.23 11.34
N ARG A 170 7.87 -2.84 10.23
CA ARG A 170 7.86 -2.20 8.91
C ARG A 170 6.69 -1.22 8.85
N ARG A 171 6.97 0.05 8.51
CA ARG A 171 5.98 1.13 8.51
C ARG A 171 5.94 1.83 7.17
N SER A 172 4.73 2.08 6.65
CA SER A 172 4.55 2.82 5.40
C SER A 172 3.21 3.56 5.37
N LEU A 173 3.16 4.64 4.59
CA LEU A 173 1.93 5.24 4.12
C LEU A 173 1.65 4.75 2.71
N ALA A 174 0.39 4.48 2.40
CA ALA A 174 -0.07 4.06 1.08
C ALA A 174 -1.18 4.99 0.57
N PHE A 175 -1.00 5.48 -0.66
CA PHE A 175 -1.96 6.35 -1.35
C PHE A 175 -2.29 5.77 -2.70
N TYR A 176 -3.56 5.88 -3.10
CA TYR A 176 -4.08 5.34 -4.33
C TYR A 176 -4.73 6.40 -5.18
N TYR A 177 -4.42 6.37 -6.47
CA TYR A 177 -4.94 7.34 -7.41
C TYR A 177 -5.69 6.63 -8.52
N TYR A 178 -6.86 7.16 -8.83
CA TYR A 178 -7.85 6.59 -9.73
C TYR A 178 -8.07 7.48 -10.93
N SER A 179 -8.59 6.91 -12.01
CA SER A 179 -9.00 7.59 -13.24
C SER A 179 -10.34 6.99 -13.71
N PRO A 180 -11.21 7.74 -14.38
CA PRO A 180 -12.39 7.20 -15.03
C PRO A 180 -12.07 6.33 -16.26
N THR A 181 -10.86 6.39 -16.77
CA THR A 181 -10.42 5.60 -17.93
C THR A 181 -10.21 4.14 -17.53
N PRO A 182 -10.94 3.17 -18.10
CA PRO A 182 -10.76 1.76 -17.78
C PRO A 182 -9.34 1.28 -18.11
N PRO A 183 -8.82 0.28 -17.39
CA PRO A 183 -7.56 -0.36 -17.74
C PRO A 183 -7.75 -1.32 -18.93
N ASP A 184 -6.65 -1.66 -19.59
CA ASP A 184 -6.63 -2.67 -20.66
C ASP A 184 -6.63 -4.10 -20.11
N ASN A 185 -6.39 -4.27 -18.81
CA ASN A 185 -6.33 -5.57 -18.14
C ASN A 185 -7.65 -5.95 -17.47
N GLN A 186 -7.66 -7.16 -16.87
CA GLN A 186 -8.81 -7.69 -16.14
C GLN A 186 -9.20 -6.77 -14.96
N LEU A 187 -10.50 -6.65 -14.69
CA LEU A 187 -11.03 -5.97 -13.52
C LEU A 187 -11.03 -6.91 -12.30
N TYR A 188 -10.58 -6.37 -11.18
CA TYR A 188 -10.52 -7.05 -9.89
C TYR A 188 -11.33 -6.27 -8.86
N ASP A 189 -12.33 -6.90 -8.26
CA ASP A 189 -13.18 -6.35 -7.20
C ASP A 189 -12.59 -6.50 -5.80
N ARG A 190 -11.57 -7.33 -5.67
CA ARG A 190 -10.83 -7.62 -4.45
C ARG A 190 -9.36 -7.89 -4.76
N ALA A 191 -8.52 -8.03 -3.74
CA ALA A 191 -7.16 -8.52 -3.93
C ALA A 191 -7.17 -10.00 -4.32
N TYR A 192 -6.34 -10.36 -5.30
CA TYR A 192 -6.10 -11.73 -5.75
C TYR A 192 -4.67 -12.11 -5.42
N TRP A 193 -4.52 -13.19 -4.68
CA TRP A 193 -3.27 -13.61 -4.06
C TRP A 193 -2.55 -14.67 -4.89
N LEU A 194 -1.23 -14.61 -4.92
CA LEU A 194 -0.43 -15.64 -5.55
C LEU A 194 -0.37 -16.88 -4.63
N ARG A 195 -0.95 -18.00 -5.09
CA ARG A 195 -0.86 -19.32 -4.46
C ARG A 195 -0.55 -20.36 -5.52
N ASP A 196 0.43 -21.21 -5.27
CA ASP A 196 0.81 -22.28 -6.21
C ASP A 196 0.99 -21.78 -7.65
N ASN A 197 1.64 -20.63 -7.82
CA ASN A 197 1.86 -19.94 -9.11
C ASN A 197 0.56 -19.54 -9.84
N LYS A 198 -0.54 -19.34 -9.11
CA LYS A 198 -1.81 -18.84 -9.64
C LYS A 198 -2.35 -17.72 -8.75
N LEU A 199 -3.05 -16.77 -9.35
CA LEU A 199 -3.84 -15.78 -8.63
C LEU A 199 -5.20 -16.38 -8.25
N VAL A 200 -5.54 -16.30 -6.96
CA VAL A 200 -6.79 -16.82 -6.38
C VAL A 200 -7.50 -15.76 -5.56
#